data_3afc36559e9910ec176ac87f8cf0d272
#
_entry.id   3afc36559e9910ec176ac87f8cf0d272
#
_cell.length_a   1.000
_cell.length_b   1.000
_cell.length_c   1.000
_cell.angle_alpha   90.00
_cell.angle_beta   90.00
_cell.angle_gamma   90.00
#
_symmetry.space_group_name_H-M   'P 1'
#
loop_
_entity.id
_entity.type
_entity.pdbx_description
1 polymer ?
#
loop_
_entity_poly.entity_id
_entity_poly.type
_entity_poly.pdbx_seq_one_letter_code
_entity_poly.pdbx_strand_id
1 'polypeptide(L)'
;LKNIMEPSTKTTKCFCHTDFTADDLRSIIRTVREKSNTVPQKQFLSSYPSDKIANFHKKYANYGANPIYTYKNELVIKYGATDYYSLAKGTKVNVAQGETPVFWTKNKSDYTVYGDNLFHNNTNEKLLRPLTYEVFAKELNEAFRKYEINTCVRRIHFLAQCYLETWRFTKAYEDTTKAAGYKGGADFLGRGLIHLTNDYNYLAYYDAVNATTYAKLYKNRIGEGVIDYIRRISGDATLKADAQKLLEVMEKVRAFAKNLSTDIHYAVDSAAWFWKKNKLNEIADTDDVRAVSVKVNGGTNGLPEREYYTKIFKEAMRYNNCKSK
;
A
#
# COMPACT_ATOMS: atom_id res chain seq x y z
N LEU A 1 -54.18 20.79 -6.65
CA LEU A 1 -52.84 21.05 -7.16
C LEU A 1 -51.85 20.19 -6.34
N LYS A 2 -51.53 19.00 -6.84
CA LYS A 2 -50.51 18.11 -6.27
C LYS A 2 -49.13 18.66 -6.69
N ASN A 3 -48.36 19.14 -5.74
CA ASN A 3 -46.94 19.38 -5.95
C ASN A 3 -46.25 18.02 -6.18
N ILE A 4 -45.96 17.72 -7.41
CA ILE A 4 -45.06 16.62 -7.78
C ILE A 4 -43.66 17.17 -7.46
N MET A 5 -43.07 16.73 -6.35
CA MET A 5 -41.65 16.91 -6.11
C MET A 5 -40.91 16.06 -7.14
N GLU A 6 -40.28 16.74 -8.10
CA GLU A 6 -39.31 16.08 -8.98
C GLU A 6 -38.22 15.44 -8.12
N PRO A 7 -37.84 14.18 -8.39
CA PRO A 7 -36.73 13.59 -7.68
C PRO A 7 -35.48 14.38 -8.08
N SER A 8 -34.83 15.01 -7.10
CA SER A 8 -33.52 15.62 -7.23
C SER A 8 -32.58 14.59 -7.85
N THR A 9 -32.28 14.73 -9.12
CA THR A 9 -31.20 14.00 -9.77
C THR A 9 -29.91 14.49 -9.14
N LYS A 10 -29.49 13.86 -8.03
CA LYS A 10 -28.13 13.97 -7.55
C LYS A 10 -27.23 13.48 -8.67
N THR A 11 -26.69 14.40 -9.46
CA THR A 11 -25.64 14.12 -10.42
C THR A 11 -24.52 13.44 -9.66
N THR A 12 -24.35 12.14 -9.83
CA THR A 12 -23.31 11.34 -9.21
C THR A 12 -21.99 11.64 -9.90
N LYS A 13 -21.43 12.81 -9.61
CA LYS A 13 -20.15 13.26 -10.14
C LYS A 13 -19.02 12.35 -9.66
N CYS A 14 -18.03 12.06 -10.51
CA CYS A 14 -16.84 11.36 -10.05
C CYS A 14 -15.97 12.27 -9.15
N PHE A 15 -15.13 11.65 -8.31
CA PHE A 15 -14.30 12.36 -7.34
C PHE A 15 -12.91 12.76 -7.86
N CYS A 16 -12.66 12.67 -9.17
CA CYS A 16 -11.28 12.72 -9.68
C CYS A 16 -10.84 14.09 -10.20
N HIS A 17 -11.76 15.01 -10.48
CA HIS A 17 -11.46 16.26 -11.18
C HIS A 17 -11.33 17.48 -10.28
N THR A 18 -11.54 17.30 -9.00
CA THR A 18 -11.44 18.37 -7.99
C THR A 18 -10.63 17.86 -6.80
N ASP A 19 -10.21 18.79 -5.96
CA ASP A 19 -9.66 18.44 -4.66
C ASP A 19 -10.69 17.66 -3.84
N PHE A 20 -10.24 16.69 -3.06
CA PHE A 20 -11.10 16.04 -2.08
C PHE A 20 -11.47 17.02 -0.98
N THR A 21 -12.76 17.10 -0.67
CA THR A 21 -13.19 17.61 0.64
C THR A 21 -13.03 16.51 1.70
N ALA A 22 -13.13 16.89 2.97
CA ALA A 22 -13.15 15.91 4.06
C ALA A 22 -14.29 14.89 3.89
N ASP A 23 -15.47 15.37 3.49
CA ASP A 23 -16.64 14.50 3.26
C ASP A 23 -16.47 13.59 2.06
N ASP A 24 -15.86 14.07 0.98
CA ASP A 24 -15.53 13.23 -0.18
C ASP A 24 -14.64 12.07 0.24
N LEU A 25 -13.54 12.37 0.94
CA LEU A 25 -12.57 11.37 1.37
C LEU A 25 -13.18 10.38 2.38
N ARG A 26 -13.98 10.88 3.31
CA ARG A 26 -14.71 10.02 4.27
C ARG A 26 -15.65 9.07 3.52
N SER A 27 -16.40 9.58 2.56
CA SER A 27 -17.32 8.78 1.75
C SER A 27 -16.58 7.69 0.95
N ILE A 28 -15.45 8.04 0.33
CA ILE A 28 -14.63 7.09 -0.42
C ILE A 28 -14.11 6.00 0.50
N ILE A 29 -13.48 6.35 1.61
CA ILE A 29 -12.88 5.38 2.54
C ILE A 29 -13.96 4.51 3.20
N ARG A 30 -15.09 5.09 3.59
CA ARG A 30 -16.23 4.33 4.12
C ARG A 30 -16.72 3.29 3.12
N THR A 31 -16.94 3.67 1.86
CA THR A 31 -17.38 2.77 0.80
C THR A 31 -16.38 1.65 0.56
N VAL A 32 -15.08 1.97 0.51
CA VAL A 32 -14.03 0.98 0.35
C VAL A 32 -14.02 0.00 1.53
N ARG A 33 -14.12 0.50 2.76
CA ARG A 33 -14.14 -0.34 3.96
C ARG A 33 -15.39 -1.21 4.06
N GLU A 34 -16.55 -0.72 3.61
CA GLU A 34 -17.77 -1.52 3.55
C GLU A 34 -17.65 -2.71 2.58
N LYS A 35 -16.89 -2.53 1.50
CA LYS A 35 -16.67 -3.56 0.47
C LYS A 35 -15.45 -4.44 0.73
N SER A 36 -14.57 -4.06 1.64
CA SER A 36 -13.39 -4.83 2.02
C SER A 36 -13.68 -5.80 3.15
N ASN A 37 -12.99 -6.93 3.15
CA ASN A 37 -13.03 -7.90 4.24
C ASN A 37 -11.79 -7.83 5.10
N THR A 38 -11.98 -7.80 6.41
CA THR A 38 -10.91 -7.70 7.39
C THR A 38 -10.29 -8.99 7.82
N VAL A 39 -10.90 -10.12 7.54
CA VAL A 39 -10.39 -11.36 8.13
C VAL A 39 -8.99 -11.62 7.61
N PRO A 40 -7.97 -11.51 8.47
CA PRO A 40 -6.65 -11.96 8.11
C PRO A 40 -6.73 -13.43 7.74
N GLN A 41 -6.14 -13.82 6.64
CA GLN A 41 -6.04 -15.22 6.23
C GLN A 41 -5.53 -16.11 7.37
N LYS A 42 -4.63 -15.60 8.20
CA LYS A 42 -4.15 -16.28 9.41
C LYS A 42 -5.26 -16.60 10.41
N GLN A 43 -6.22 -15.70 10.60
CA GLN A 43 -7.31 -15.89 11.55
C GLN A 43 -8.31 -16.96 11.07
N PHE A 44 -8.56 -16.98 9.78
CA PHE A 44 -9.37 -18.02 9.14
C PHE A 44 -8.69 -19.39 9.25
N LEU A 45 -7.41 -19.44 8.91
CA LEU A 45 -6.64 -20.68 8.91
C LEU A 45 -6.43 -21.25 10.31
N SER A 46 -6.43 -20.43 11.36
CA SER A 46 -6.36 -20.90 12.76
C SER A 46 -7.58 -21.73 13.16
N SER A 47 -8.69 -21.62 12.45
CA SER A 47 -9.89 -22.43 12.67
C SER A 47 -9.86 -23.81 11.98
N TYR A 48 -8.85 -24.06 11.16
CA TYR A 48 -8.66 -25.34 10.47
C TYR A 48 -7.76 -26.29 11.27
N PRO A 49 -7.92 -27.61 11.10
CA PRO A 49 -7.01 -28.59 11.70
C PRO A 49 -5.55 -28.31 11.28
N SER A 50 -4.67 -28.30 12.27
CA SER A 50 -3.25 -27.94 12.08
C SER A 50 -2.50 -28.80 11.07
N ASP A 51 -2.87 -30.09 10.96
CA ASP A 51 -2.31 -31.02 10.00
C ASP A 51 -2.63 -30.63 8.53
N LYS A 52 -3.85 -30.16 8.30
CA LYS A 52 -4.28 -29.70 6.95
C LYS A 52 -3.57 -28.40 6.57
N ILE A 53 -3.41 -27.49 7.52
CA ILE A 53 -2.69 -26.22 7.31
C ILE A 53 -1.21 -26.52 7.01
N ALA A 54 -0.57 -27.39 7.78
CA ALA A 54 0.83 -27.76 7.60
C ALA A 54 1.08 -28.39 6.22
N ASN A 55 0.20 -29.28 5.79
CA ASN A 55 0.29 -29.89 4.45
C ASN A 55 0.06 -28.87 3.34
N PHE A 56 -0.86 -27.95 3.53
CA PHE A 56 -1.09 -26.87 2.59
C PHE A 56 0.14 -25.96 2.45
N HIS A 57 0.73 -25.53 3.57
CA HIS A 57 1.96 -24.74 3.58
C HIS A 57 3.14 -25.44 2.91
N LYS A 58 3.32 -26.73 3.18
CA LYS A 58 4.39 -27.50 2.58
C LYS A 58 4.28 -27.57 1.06
N LYS A 59 3.05 -27.64 0.53
CA LYS A 59 2.77 -27.76 -0.88
C LYS A 59 2.73 -26.41 -1.61
N TYR A 60 2.26 -25.37 -0.95
CA TYR A 60 2.00 -24.06 -1.56
C TYR A 60 2.62 -22.95 -0.70
N ALA A 61 3.90 -22.70 -0.90
CA ALA A 61 4.60 -21.60 -0.24
C ALA A 61 3.90 -20.25 -0.53
N ASN A 62 3.84 -19.36 0.47
CA ASN A 62 3.25 -18.02 0.38
C ASN A 62 1.72 -17.96 0.26
N TYR A 63 0.99 -19.02 0.57
CA TYR A 63 -0.46 -18.97 0.50
C TYR A 63 -1.08 -17.89 1.43
N GLY A 64 -0.40 -17.51 2.50
CA GLY A 64 -0.83 -16.45 3.41
C GLY A 64 -0.99 -15.07 2.74
N ALA A 65 -0.41 -14.87 1.55
CA ALA A 65 -0.57 -13.68 0.73
C ALA A 65 -1.73 -13.78 -0.28
N ASN A 66 -2.40 -14.92 -0.37
CA ASN A 66 -3.45 -15.16 -1.36
C ASN A 66 -4.84 -14.94 -0.77
N PRO A 67 -5.77 -14.34 -1.51
CA PRO A 67 -7.12 -14.12 -1.01
C PRO A 67 -7.93 -15.41 -0.97
N ILE A 68 -8.96 -15.40 -0.12
CA ILE A 68 -9.89 -16.49 0.06
C ILE A 68 -11.18 -16.18 -0.68
N TYR A 69 -11.74 -17.20 -1.32
CA TYR A 69 -12.98 -17.14 -2.08
C TYR A 69 -13.92 -18.27 -1.64
N THR A 70 -15.19 -18.13 -1.98
CA THR A 70 -16.16 -19.21 -1.93
C THR A 70 -16.45 -19.73 -3.33
N TYR A 71 -16.49 -21.04 -3.49
CA TYR A 71 -16.89 -21.71 -4.73
C TYR A 71 -17.65 -22.97 -4.40
N LYS A 72 -18.92 -23.07 -4.83
CA LYS A 72 -19.80 -24.23 -4.55
C LYS A 72 -19.80 -24.63 -3.07
N ASN A 73 -20.02 -23.65 -2.20
CA ASN A 73 -20.04 -23.80 -0.73
C ASN A 73 -18.72 -24.29 -0.10
N GLU A 74 -17.65 -24.23 -0.83
CA GLU A 74 -16.30 -24.55 -0.37
C GLU A 74 -15.45 -23.29 -0.31
N LEU A 75 -14.59 -23.21 0.69
CA LEU A 75 -13.58 -22.15 0.76
C LEU A 75 -12.36 -22.54 -0.07
N VAL A 76 -11.97 -21.65 -0.97
CA VAL A 76 -10.84 -21.86 -1.86
C VAL A 76 -9.88 -20.69 -1.79
N ILE A 77 -8.61 -20.96 -2.00
CA ILE A 77 -7.57 -19.94 -2.06
C ILE A 77 -7.04 -19.85 -3.48
N LYS A 78 -6.89 -18.64 -3.99
CA LYS A 78 -6.29 -18.40 -5.29
C LYS A 78 -4.78 -18.46 -5.18
N TYR A 79 -4.15 -19.28 -6.01
CA TYR A 79 -2.73 -19.41 -6.09
C TYR A 79 -2.26 -19.16 -7.53
N GLY A 80 -1.41 -18.16 -7.70
CA GLY A 80 -1.05 -17.70 -9.04
C GLY A 80 -2.17 -16.92 -9.73
N ALA A 81 -2.15 -16.88 -11.06
CA ALA A 81 -3.08 -16.08 -11.85
C ALA A 81 -4.47 -16.71 -11.98
N THR A 82 -4.56 -18.03 -12.02
CA THR A 82 -5.78 -18.73 -12.45
C THR A 82 -6.20 -19.91 -11.59
N ASP A 83 -5.31 -20.39 -10.71
CA ASP A 83 -5.53 -21.64 -9.99
C ASP A 83 -6.16 -21.42 -8.62
N TYR A 84 -7.10 -22.28 -8.27
CA TYR A 84 -7.75 -22.30 -6.97
C TYR A 84 -7.53 -23.65 -6.29
N TYR A 85 -7.38 -23.62 -4.97
CA TYR A 85 -7.16 -24.82 -4.16
C TYR A 85 -8.12 -24.85 -2.99
N SER A 86 -8.67 -26.02 -2.71
CA SER A 86 -9.51 -26.24 -1.54
C SER A 86 -8.71 -26.02 -0.26
N LEU A 87 -9.18 -25.14 0.61
CA LEU A 87 -8.57 -24.96 1.93
C LEU A 87 -8.73 -26.21 2.81
N ALA A 88 -9.86 -26.89 2.70
CA ALA A 88 -10.12 -28.10 3.48
C ALA A 88 -9.29 -29.30 3.04
N LYS A 89 -9.08 -29.46 1.72
CA LYS A 89 -8.45 -30.66 1.12
C LYS A 89 -7.01 -30.41 0.67
N GLY A 90 -6.60 -29.17 0.46
CA GLY A 90 -5.30 -28.83 -0.12
C GLY A 90 -5.11 -29.27 -1.56
N THR A 91 -6.22 -29.57 -2.28
CA THR A 91 -6.22 -30.03 -3.67
C THR A 91 -6.72 -28.94 -4.60
N LYS A 92 -6.27 -29.00 -5.86
CA LYS A 92 -6.74 -28.07 -6.89
C LYS A 92 -8.23 -28.22 -7.13
N VAL A 93 -8.93 -27.09 -7.23
CA VAL A 93 -10.35 -27.01 -7.56
C VAL A 93 -10.51 -26.61 -9.01
N ASN A 94 -11.27 -27.39 -9.76
CA ASN A 94 -11.59 -27.06 -11.14
C ASN A 94 -12.77 -26.10 -11.16
N VAL A 95 -12.49 -24.85 -11.50
CA VAL A 95 -13.54 -23.83 -11.71
C VAL A 95 -14.11 -24.04 -13.10
N ALA A 96 -15.41 -24.22 -13.20
CA ALA A 96 -16.07 -24.43 -14.49
C ALA A 96 -15.96 -23.18 -15.37
N GLN A 97 -15.93 -23.41 -16.69
CA GLN A 97 -15.86 -22.32 -17.66
C GLN A 97 -17.03 -21.36 -17.49
N GLY A 98 -16.74 -20.06 -17.40
CA GLY A 98 -17.75 -19.03 -17.20
C GLY A 98 -18.16 -18.81 -15.73
N GLU A 99 -17.67 -19.64 -14.80
CA GLU A 99 -17.87 -19.43 -13.37
C GLU A 99 -16.66 -18.70 -12.76
N THR A 100 -16.95 -17.90 -11.74
CA THR A 100 -15.91 -17.17 -11.00
C THR A 100 -16.14 -17.37 -9.50
N PRO A 101 -15.13 -17.86 -8.74
CA PRO A 101 -15.23 -17.90 -7.29
C PRO A 101 -15.51 -16.51 -6.73
N VAL A 102 -16.37 -16.44 -5.72
CA VAL A 102 -16.76 -15.17 -5.10
C VAL A 102 -15.82 -14.87 -3.95
N PHE A 103 -15.31 -13.64 -3.91
CA PHE A 103 -14.47 -13.20 -2.80
C PHE A 103 -15.19 -13.44 -1.47
N TRP A 104 -14.48 -14.03 -0.50
CA TRP A 104 -15.10 -14.46 0.74
C TRP A 104 -15.58 -13.27 1.57
N THR A 105 -16.91 -13.17 1.73
CA THR A 105 -17.57 -12.04 2.37
C THR A 105 -18.19 -12.39 3.74
N LYS A 106 -17.95 -13.59 4.26
CA LYS A 106 -18.59 -14.10 5.48
C LYS A 106 -18.19 -13.36 6.76
N ASN A 107 -17.26 -12.43 6.67
CA ASN A 107 -16.70 -11.71 7.80
C ASN A 107 -17.15 -10.27 7.85
N LYS A 108 -16.91 -9.66 9.02
CA LYS A 108 -17.15 -8.24 9.21
C LYS A 108 -16.36 -7.45 8.17
N SER A 109 -17.00 -6.47 7.54
CA SER A 109 -16.32 -5.53 6.65
C SER A 109 -15.28 -4.70 7.43
N ASP A 110 -14.32 -4.13 6.73
CA ASP A 110 -13.36 -3.21 7.32
C ASP A 110 -14.06 -2.04 8.00
N TYR A 111 -15.19 -1.57 7.47
CA TYR A 111 -15.98 -0.52 8.11
C TYR A 111 -16.55 -0.95 9.45
N THR A 112 -17.02 -2.18 9.56
CA THR A 112 -17.54 -2.71 10.83
C THR A 112 -16.45 -2.79 11.91
N VAL A 113 -15.20 -3.01 11.50
CA VAL A 113 -14.06 -3.13 12.43
C VAL A 113 -13.41 -1.80 12.73
N TYR A 114 -13.15 -0.96 11.73
CA TYR A 114 -12.37 0.27 11.87
C TYR A 114 -13.23 1.54 11.89
N GLY A 115 -14.48 1.46 11.43
CA GLY A 115 -15.35 2.62 11.29
C GLY A 115 -14.73 3.68 10.39
N ASP A 116 -14.80 4.92 10.84
CA ASP A 116 -14.20 6.09 10.17
C ASP A 116 -12.78 6.42 10.69
N ASN A 117 -12.22 5.62 11.59
CA ASN A 117 -10.91 5.89 12.20
C ASN A 117 -9.78 5.78 11.17
N LEU A 118 -8.83 6.71 11.25
CA LEU A 118 -7.64 6.74 10.39
C LEU A 118 -6.38 6.58 11.25
N PHE A 119 -5.50 5.66 10.85
CA PHE A 119 -4.19 5.45 11.47
C PHE A 119 -4.24 5.33 13.00
N HIS A 120 -5.23 4.63 13.50
CA HIS A 120 -5.53 4.47 14.92
C HIS A 120 -4.85 3.27 15.56
N ASN A 121 -4.19 2.43 14.76
CA ASN A 121 -3.60 1.20 15.26
C ASN A 121 -2.34 1.52 16.06
N ASN A 122 -2.31 1.07 17.33
CA ASN A 122 -1.20 1.31 18.22
C ASN A 122 0.00 0.45 17.81
N THR A 123 1.05 1.12 17.38
CA THR A 123 2.37 0.55 17.10
C THR A 123 3.42 1.31 17.92
N ASN A 124 4.66 0.85 17.89
CA ASN A 124 5.77 1.56 18.52
C ASN A 124 5.99 2.96 17.93
N GLU A 125 5.67 3.11 16.65
CA GLU A 125 5.67 4.40 15.96
C GLU A 125 4.25 4.68 15.46
N LYS A 126 3.69 5.82 15.83
CA LYS A 126 2.34 6.26 15.47
C LYS A 126 2.31 7.77 15.21
N LEU A 127 1.28 8.22 14.53
CA LEU A 127 1.07 9.66 14.33
C LEU A 127 1.01 10.38 15.68
N LEU A 128 1.74 11.50 15.78
CA LEU A 128 1.82 12.32 17.00
C LEU A 128 0.49 13.02 17.31
N ARG A 129 -0.35 13.20 16.30
CA ARG A 129 -1.67 13.82 16.43
C ARG A 129 -2.72 12.93 15.78
N PRO A 130 -3.95 12.85 16.36
CA PRO A 130 -5.07 12.18 15.69
C PRO A 130 -5.30 12.79 14.32
N LEU A 131 -5.45 11.93 13.31
CA LEU A 131 -5.67 12.37 11.94
C LEU A 131 -7.15 12.62 11.69
N THR A 132 -7.48 13.83 11.24
CA THR A 132 -8.81 14.19 10.74
C THR A 132 -8.89 14.00 9.22
N TYR A 133 -10.11 13.86 8.69
CA TYR A 133 -10.32 13.81 7.24
C TYR A 133 -9.96 15.11 6.54
N GLU A 134 -10.14 16.26 7.21
CA GLU A 134 -9.72 17.58 6.71
C GLU A 134 -8.21 17.61 6.45
N VAL A 135 -7.42 17.19 7.43
CA VAL A 135 -5.95 17.17 7.31
C VAL A 135 -5.51 16.15 6.28
N PHE A 136 -6.09 14.95 6.30
CA PHE A 136 -5.72 13.91 5.35
C PHE A 136 -6.06 14.29 3.90
N ALA A 137 -7.25 14.86 3.67
CA ALA A 137 -7.63 15.36 2.35
C ALA A 137 -6.69 16.47 1.87
N LYS A 138 -6.35 17.43 2.74
CA LYS A 138 -5.40 18.49 2.42
C LYS A 138 -4.04 17.95 1.99
N GLU A 139 -3.47 17.03 2.76
CA GLU A 139 -2.16 16.44 2.46
C GLU A 139 -2.18 15.63 1.16
N LEU A 140 -3.24 14.86 0.92
CA LEU A 140 -3.42 14.13 -0.34
C LEU A 140 -3.53 15.09 -1.54
N ASN A 141 -4.36 16.12 -1.43
CA ASN A 141 -4.55 17.09 -2.51
C ASN A 141 -3.25 17.81 -2.86
N GLU A 142 -2.49 18.25 -1.88
CA GLU A 142 -1.19 18.90 -2.08
C GLU A 142 -0.18 17.96 -2.74
N ALA A 143 -0.10 16.71 -2.27
CA ALA A 143 0.77 15.69 -2.87
C ALA A 143 0.36 15.35 -4.29
N PHE A 144 -0.93 15.22 -4.57
CA PHE A 144 -1.43 14.93 -5.91
C PHE A 144 -1.06 16.03 -6.90
N ARG A 145 -1.16 17.30 -6.52
CA ARG A 145 -0.68 18.42 -7.35
C ARG A 145 0.82 18.38 -7.54
N LYS A 146 1.58 18.25 -6.46
CA LYS A 146 3.05 18.31 -6.48
C LYS A 146 3.65 17.20 -7.33
N TYR A 147 3.09 16.00 -7.28
CA TYR A 147 3.63 14.80 -7.93
C TYR A 147 2.82 14.34 -9.13
N GLU A 148 1.92 15.19 -9.63
CA GLU A 148 1.13 14.93 -10.85
C GLU A 148 0.28 13.66 -10.78
N ILE A 149 -0.22 13.31 -9.59
CA ILE A 149 -1.20 12.25 -9.41
C ILE A 149 -2.58 12.86 -9.66
N ASN A 150 -2.84 13.26 -10.90
CA ASN A 150 -3.88 14.23 -11.27
C ASN A 150 -4.96 13.67 -12.19
N THR A 151 -4.93 12.39 -12.53
CA THR A 151 -6.01 11.71 -13.26
C THR A 151 -6.74 10.74 -12.34
N CYS A 152 -7.93 10.32 -12.74
CA CYS A 152 -8.72 9.37 -11.97
C CYS A 152 -7.96 8.06 -11.76
N VAL A 153 -7.43 7.48 -12.84
CA VAL A 153 -6.72 6.22 -12.79
C VAL A 153 -5.46 6.30 -11.93
N ARG A 154 -4.71 7.40 -11.98
CA ARG A 154 -3.52 7.61 -11.13
C ARG A 154 -3.88 7.66 -9.66
N ARG A 155 -4.91 8.43 -9.28
CA ARG A 155 -5.39 8.53 -7.90
C ARG A 155 -5.90 7.20 -7.37
N ILE A 156 -6.65 6.47 -8.18
CA ILE A 156 -7.20 5.15 -7.81
C ILE A 156 -6.08 4.16 -7.53
N HIS A 157 -5.12 4.02 -8.43
CA HIS A 157 -4.00 3.09 -8.23
C HIS A 157 -3.14 3.49 -7.04
N PHE A 158 -2.86 4.77 -6.86
CA PHE A 158 -2.11 5.26 -5.69
C PHE A 158 -2.83 4.90 -4.39
N LEU A 159 -4.10 5.23 -4.27
CA LEU A 159 -4.87 4.98 -3.04
C LEU A 159 -5.05 3.48 -2.77
N ALA A 160 -5.26 2.67 -3.80
CA ALA A 160 -5.39 1.22 -3.64
C ALA A 160 -4.10 0.57 -3.13
N GLN A 161 -2.94 0.97 -3.65
CA GLN A 161 -1.64 0.50 -3.16
C GLN A 161 -1.40 0.94 -1.72
N CYS A 162 -1.64 2.22 -1.41
CA CYS A 162 -1.50 2.75 -0.05
C CYS A 162 -2.44 2.07 0.94
N TYR A 163 -3.65 1.75 0.53
CA TYR A 163 -4.65 1.06 1.35
C TYR A 163 -4.15 -0.32 1.81
N LEU A 164 -3.55 -1.07 0.90
CA LEU A 164 -2.95 -2.36 1.24
C LEU A 164 -1.70 -2.18 2.12
N GLU A 165 -0.79 -1.32 1.73
CA GLU A 165 0.48 -1.13 2.44
C GLU A 165 0.30 -0.66 3.88
N THR A 166 -0.69 0.19 4.14
CA THR A 166 -0.99 0.72 5.47
C THR A 166 -1.97 -0.11 6.27
N TRP A 167 -2.22 -1.35 5.84
CA TRP A 167 -3.22 -2.19 6.48
C TRP A 167 -4.57 -1.46 6.60
N ARG A 168 -5.09 -1.01 5.44
CA ARG A 168 -6.40 -0.34 5.32
C ARG A 168 -6.46 1.03 5.98
N PHE A 169 -5.39 1.82 5.81
CA PHE A 169 -5.22 3.12 6.44
C PHE A 169 -5.30 3.07 7.98
N THR A 170 -4.70 2.04 8.57
CA THR A 170 -4.62 1.89 10.02
C THR A 170 -3.22 2.05 10.60
N LYS A 171 -2.18 1.84 9.79
CA LYS A 171 -0.77 1.86 10.22
C LYS A 171 0.12 2.60 9.23
N ALA A 172 0.85 3.59 9.71
CA ALA A 172 1.89 4.27 8.92
C ALA A 172 3.31 3.71 9.18
N TYR A 173 3.41 2.63 9.95
CA TYR A 173 4.66 1.94 10.30
C TYR A 173 4.50 0.44 10.18
N GLU A 174 5.46 -0.19 9.54
CA GLU A 174 5.53 -1.64 9.44
C GLU A 174 6.04 -2.22 10.76
N ASP A 175 5.12 -2.73 11.55
CA ASP A 175 5.46 -3.36 12.84
C ASP A 175 5.86 -4.82 12.62
N THR A 176 7.12 -5.02 12.22
CA THR A 176 7.67 -6.36 12.00
C THR A 176 8.98 -6.55 12.76
N THR A 177 9.18 -7.75 13.26
CA THR A 177 10.47 -8.22 13.79
C THR A 177 11.40 -8.74 12.67
N LYS A 178 10.90 -8.84 11.44
CA LYS A 178 11.62 -9.39 10.29
C LYS A 178 12.40 -8.31 9.54
N ALA A 179 13.39 -7.70 10.19
CA ALA A 179 14.27 -6.71 9.56
C ALA A 179 15.33 -7.31 8.62
N ALA A 180 15.44 -8.63 8.55
CA ALA A 180 16.58 -9.34 7.93
C ALA A 180 16.72 -9.15 6.41
N GLY A 181 15.72 -8.63 5.71
CA GLY A 181 15.77 -8.38 4.25
C GLY A 181 15.97 -6.93 3.87
N TYR A 182 15.89 -6.01 4.82
CA TYR A 182 15.97 -4.57 4.53
C TYR A 182 17.41 -4.05 4.55
N LYS A 183 17.76 -3.28 3.53
CA LYS A 183 19.05 -2.60 3.49
C LYS A 183 19.09 -1.52 4.56
N GLY A 184 20.15 -1.55 5.37
CA GLY A 184 20.31 -0.68 6.54
C GLY A 184 19.62 -1.19 7.83
N GLY A 185 18.89 -2.32 7.78
CA GLY A 185 18.33 -2.98 8.95
C GLY A 185 17.04 -2.35 9.48
N ALA A 186 16.79 -2.54 10.77
CA ALA A 186 15.54 -2.17 11.45
C ALA A 186 15.23 -0.67 11.46
N ASP A 187 16.23 0.20 11.34
CA ASP A 187 16.03 1.64 11.29
C ASP A 187 15.32 2.10 10.01
N PHE A 188 15.32 1.27 8.97
CA PHE A 188 14.79 1.58 7.65
C PHE A 188 13.65 0.65 7.23
N LEU A 189 12.85 0.25 8.20
CA LEU A 189 11.58 -0.44 8.01
C LEU A 189 10.57 0.42 7.27
N GLY A 190 9.51 -0.20 6.77
CA GLY A 190 8.44 0.48 6.05
C GLY A 190 7.74 1.56 6.85
N ARG A 191 7.73 2.78 6.34
CA ARG A 191 7.04 3.94 6.91
C ARG A 191 6.29 4.73 5.86
N GLY A 192 5.26 5.44 6.31
CA GLY A 192 4.41 6.25 5.46
C GLY A 192 3.38 5.43 4.69
N LEU A 193 2.66 6.08 3.77
CA LEU A 193 1.54 5.46 3.07
C LEU A 193 1.94 4.32 2.13
N ILE A 194 3.17 4.33 1.61
CA ILE A 194 3.66 3.27 0.71
C ILE A 194 4.64 2.32 1.40
N HIS A 195 4.85 2.47 2.70
CA HIS A 195 5.86 1.73 3.46
C HIS A 195 7.25 1.81 2.81
N LEU A 196 7.75 3.05 2.63
CA LEU A 196 9.10 3.28 2.12
C LEU A 196 10.12 2.51 2.95
N THR A 197 10.94 1.69 2.32
CA THR A 197 11.92 0.81 2.95
C THR A 197 13.32 1.02 2.38
N ASN A 198 14.32 0.47 3.06
CA ASN A 198 15.73 0.48 2.68
C ASN A 198 16.41 1.85 2.81
N ASP A 199 17.62 1.82 3.32
CA ASP A 199 18.40 3.01 3.63
C ASP A 199 18.66 3.93 2.41
N TYR A 200 18.82 3.36 1.23
CA TYR A 200 19.03 4.14 0.00
C TYR A 200 17.76 4.92 -0.42
N ASN A 201 16.58 4.40 -0.17
CA ASN A 201 15.33 5.11 -0.43
C ASN A 201 15.13 6.26 0.56
N TYR A 202 15.44 6.04 1.83
CA TYR A 202 15.38 7.09 2.85
C TYR A 202 16.39 8.20 2.58
N LEU A 203 17.61 7.87 2.16
CA LEU A 203 18.61 8.85 1.77
C LEU A 203 18.15 9.69 0.57
N ALA A 204 17.60 9.04 -0.45
CA ALA A 204 17.10 9.74 -1.64
C ALA A 204 15.92 10.66 -1.30
N TYR A 205 15.01 10.23 -0.42
CA TYR A 205 13.92 11.07 0.03
C TYR A 205 14.40 12.23 0.91
N TYR A 206 15.35 11.98 1.79
CA TYR A 206 16.00 13.03 2.59
C TYR A 206 16.60 14.12 1.70
N ASP A 207 17.32 13.73 0.66
CA ASP A 207 17.85 14.66 -0.33
C ASP A 207 16.74 15.47 -1.01
N ALA A 208 15.65 14.84 -1.38
CA ALA A 208 14.53 15.51 -2.03
C ALA A 208 13.89 16.58 -1.11
N VAL A 209 13.71 16.25 0.17
CA VAL A 209 13.13 17.17 1.17
C VAL A 209 14.05 18.34 1.47
N ASN A 210 15.35 18.10 1.55
CA ASN A 210 16.35 19.10 1.99
C ASN A 210 17.07 19.80 0.83
N ALA A 211 16.74 19.50 -0.42
CA ALA A 211 17.43 20.00 -1.61
C ALA A 211 18.95 19.73 -1.57
N THR A 212 19.32 18.55 -1.11
CA THR A 212 20.70 18.06 -1.04
C THR A 212 20.95 16.97 -2.08
N THR A 213 22.19 16.56 -2.23
CA THR A 213 22.62 15.59 -3.25
C THR A 213 23.54 14.50 -2.68
N TYR A 214 23.38 14.16 -1.42
CA TYR A 214 24.22 13.17 -0.74
C TYR A 214 24.16 11.78 -1.35
N ALA A 215 23.04 11.40 -1.95
CA ALA A 215 22.91 10.13 -2.67
C ALA A 215 23.92 9.98 -3.82
N LYS A 216 24.49 11.08 -4.35
CA LYS A 216 25.56 11.04 -5.35
C LYS A 216 26.86 10.42 -4.83
N LEU A 217 27.08 10.44 -3.51
CA LEU A 217 28.22 9.78 -2.88
C LEU A 217 28.08 8.26 -2.83
N TYR A 218 26.89 7.73 -3.05
CA TYR A 218 26.56 6.31 -3.12
C TYR A 218 26.57 5.81 -4.58
N LYS A 219 27.63 6.15 -5.32
CA LYS A 219 27.70 5.95 -6.77
C LYS A 219 28.32 4.63 -7.21
N ASN A 220 29.24 4.07 -6.43
CA ASN A 220 30.00 2.87 -6.78
C ASN A 220 29.45 1.60 -6.10
N ARG A 221 28.14 1.56 -5.90
CA ARG A 221 27.44 0.44 -5.27
C ARG A 221 27.47 -0.82 -6.15
N ILE A 222 27.50 -1.97 -5.49
CA ILE A 222 27.46 -3.30 -6.12
C ILE A 222 26.23 -4.10 -5.63
N GLY A 223 25.11 -3.42 -5.43
CA GLY A 223 23.84 -4.01 -4.98
C GLY A 223 23.59 -3.96 -3.48
N GLU A 224 24.56 -3.50 -2.68
CA GLU A 224 24.41 -3.31 -1.24
C GLU A 224 23.59 -2.05 -0.90
N GLY A 225 23.13 -1.95 0.37
CA GLY A 225 22.58 -0.73 0.93
C GLY A 225 23.65 0.30 1.26
N VAL A 226 23.24 1.49 1.68
CA VAL A 226 24.16 2.61 1.96
C VAL A 226 25.09 2.29 3.14
N ILE A 227 24.56 1.71 4.21
CA ILE A 227 25.35 1.37 5.40
C ILE A 227 26.45 0.34 5.06
N ASP A 228 26.11 -0.70 4.30
CA ASP A 228 27.09 -1.70 3.88
C ASP A 228 28.10 -1.11 2.86
N TYR A 229 27.66 -0.21 1.99
CA TYR A 229 28.52 0.54 1.09
C TYR A 229 29.56 1.37 1.87
N ILE A 230 29.16 2.10 2.88
CA ILE A 230 30.05 2.88 3.76
C ILE A 230 31.13 1.98 4.36
N ARG A 231 30.76 0.82 4.88
CA ARG A 231 31.72 -0.15 5.44
C ARG A 231 32.70 -0.63 4.40
N ARG A 232 32.24 -0.94 3.21
CA ARG A 232 33.11 -1.44 2.13
C ARG A 232 34.12 -0.44 1.66
N ILE A 233 33.74 0.83 1.51
CA ILE A 233 34.62 1.87 0.97
C ILE A 233 35.45 2.61 2.03
N SER A 234 35.18 2.41 3.32
CA SER A 234 35.88 3.14 4.41
C SER A 234 37.37 2.87 4.49
N GLY A 235 37.84 1.74 3.99
CA GLY A 235 39.26 1.38 3.90
C GLY A 235 39.97 1.86 2.63
N ASP A 236 39.24 2.43 1.66
CA ASP A 236 39.80 2.93 0.41
C ASP A 236 40.28 4.39 0.62
N ALA A 237 41.54 4.65 0.38
CA ALA A 237 42.15 5.99 0.58
C ALA A 237 41.47 7.08 -0.27
N THR A 238 40.96 6.73 -1.46
CA THR A 238 40.31 7.68 -2.38
C THR A 238 38.83 7.91 -2.06
N LEU A 239 38.18 6.98 -1.37
CA LEU A 239 36.75 7.01 -1.05
C LEU A 239 36.46 7.27 0.44
N LYS A 240 37.48 7.31 1.26
CA LYS A 240 37.36 7.48 2.71
C LYS A 240 36.60 8.76 3.11
N ALA A 241 36.84 9.87 2.41
CA ALA A 241 36.12 11.12 2.66
C ALA A 241 34.63 11.01 2.34
N ASP A 242 34.25 10.35 1.25
CA ASP A 242 32.87 10.09 0.89
C ASP A 242 32.20 9.18 1.90
N ALA A 243 32.87 8.13 2.36
CA ALA A 243 32.39 7.24 3.41
C ALA A 243 32.09 7.99 4.70
N GLN A 244 32.98 8.85 5.13
CA GLN A 244 32.83 9.66 6.35
C GLN A 244 31.65 10.63 6.22
N LYS A 245 31.50 11.28 5.07
CA LYS A 245 30.39 12.18 4.80
C LYS A 245 29.04 11.46 4.78
N LEU A 246 28.97 10.30 4.11
CA LEU A 246 27.77 9.46 4.11
C LEU A 246 27.41 8.99 5.52
N LEU A 247 28.39 8.62 6.34
CA LEU A 247 28.15 8.20 7.72
C LEU A 247 27.48 9.31 8.53
N GLU A 248 27.98 10.54 8.44
CA GLU A 248 27.37 11.70 9.10
C GLU A 248 25.94 11.96 8.63
N VAL A 249 25.72 11.89 7.31
CA VAL A 249 24.39 12.11 6.72
C VAL A 249 23.42 11.01 7.13
N MET A 250 23.84 9.75 7.14
CA MET A 250 22.99 8.62 7.50
C MET A 250 22.51 8.68 8.96
N GLU A 251 23.27 9.29 9.87
CA GLU A 251 22.78 9.58 11.22
C GLU A 251 21.57 10.53 11.19
N LYS A 252 21.64 11.58 10.36
CA LYS A 252 20.54 12.52 10.16
C LYS A 252 19.35 11.86 9.46
N VAL A 253 19.60 11.02 8.47
CA VAL A 253 18.57 10.26 7.74
C VAL A 253 17.85 9.30 8.68
N ARG A 254 18.57 8.61 9.56
CA ARG A 254 18.00 7.71 10.57
C ARG A 254 17.04 8.46 11.51
N ALA A 255 17.44 9.62 12.00
CA ALA A 255 16.59 10.45 12.85
C ALA A 255 15.36 10.98 12.08
N PHE A 256 15.55 11.40 10.84
CA PHE A 256 14.49 11.89 9.96
C PHE A 256 13.49 10.81 9.58
N ALA A 257 13.93 9.55 9.44
CA ALA A 257 13.10 8.43 9.00
C ALA A 257 11.82 8.27 9.82
N LYS A 258 11.88 8.54 11.13
CA LYS A 258 10.73 8.45 12.05
C LYS A 258 9.61 9.43 11.70
N ASN A 259 9.93 10.55 11.04
CA ASN A 259 8.90 11.51 10.62
C ASN A 259 7.89 10.90 9.65
N LEU A 260 8.30 9.91 8.85
CA LEU A 260 7.42 9.26 7.88
C LEU A 260 6.30 8.43 8.52
N SER A 261 6.44 8.07 9.78
CA SER A 261 5.42 7.33 10.53
C SER A 261 4.71 8.19 11.59
N THR A 262 5.31 9.32 11.97
CA THR A 262 4.80 10.16 13.06
C THR A 262 4.16 11.47 12.60
N ASP A 263 4.45 11.90 11.38
CA ASP A 263 3.90 13.13 10.77
C ASP A 263 3.18 12.76 9.46
N ILE A 264 1.88 13.03 9.40
CA ILE A 264 1.07 12.72 8.23
C ILE A 264 1.58 13.42 6.96
N HIS A 265 2.15 14.61 7.07
CA HIS A 265 2.75 15.29 5.93
C HIS A 265 3.81 14.41 5.25
N TYR A 266 4.78 13.93 6.02
CA TYR A 266 5.84 13.07 5.48
C TYR A 266 5.35 11.67 5.13
N ALA A 267 4.34 11.16 5.83
CA ALA A 267 3.73 9.88 5.48
C ALA A 267 3.11 9.90 4.08
N VAL A 268 2.44 10.98 3.72
CA VAL A 268 1.81 11.18 2.40
C VAL A 268 2.86 11.59 1.36
N ASP A 269 3.67 12.59 1.67
CA ASP A 269 4.64 13.16 0.73
C ASP A 269 5.67 12.12 0.27
N SER A 270 6.21 11.30 1.18
CA SER A 270 7.15 10.24 0.84
C SER A 270 6.58 9.20 -0.12
N ALA A 271 5.32 8.85 0.07
CA ALA A 271 4.63 7.91 -0.80
C ALA A 271 4.43 8.47 -2.21
N ALA A 272 3.99 9.72 -2.31
CA ALA A 272 3.77 10.40 -3.59
C ALA A 272 5.10 10.69 -4.31
N TRP A 273 6.14 11.06 -3.55
CA TRP A 273 7.48 11.19 -4.08
C TRP A 273 8.01 9.88 -4.68
N PHE A 274 7.90 8.77 -3.95
CA PHE A 274 8.28 7.45 -4.44
C PHE A 274 7.52 7.09 -5.71
N TRP A 275 6.22 7.38 -5.74
CA TRP A 275 5.35 7.15 -6.88
C TRP A 275 5.85 7.86 -8.13
N LYS A 276 6.12 9.16 -8.03
CA LYS A 276 6.63 9.97 -9.15
C LYS A 276 8.02 9.54 -9.58
N LYS A 277 8.94 9.35 -8.63
CA LYS A 277 10.32 8.93 -8.90
C LYS A 277 10.40 7.61 -9.65
N ASN A 278 9.52 6.67 -9.34
CA ASN A 278 9.48 5.36 -9.98
C ASN A 278 8.57 5.30 -11.22
N LYS A 279 8.16 6.44 -11.75
CA LYS A 279 7.31 6.56 -12.95
C LYS A 279 6.00 5.80 -12.84
N LEU A 280 5.45 5.72 -11.63
CA LEU A 280 4.20 5.01 -11.36
C LEU A 280 2.97 5.70 -11.93
N ASN A 281 3.04 7.02 -12.21
CA ASN A 281 1.98 7.70 -12.95
C ASN A 281 1.80 7.10 -14.34
N GLU A 282 2.89 6.95 -15.08
CA GLU A 282 2.88 6.41 -16.44
C GLU A 282 2.45 4.93 -16.45
N ILE A 283 2.86 4.17 -15.45
CA ILE A 283 2.43 2.78 -15.31
C ILE A 283 0.94 2.71 -14.96
N ALA A 284 0.46 3.54 -14.03
CA ALA A 284 -0.96 3.61 -13.68
C ALA A 284 -1.85 4.02 -14.85
N ASP A 285 -1.34 4.86 -15.77
CA ASP A 285 -2.07 5.26 -16.98
C ASP A 285 -2.43 4.08 -17.88
N THR A 286 -1.71 2.97 -17.80
CA THR A 286 -2.05 1.72 -18.51
C THR A 286 -3.18 0.94 -17.85
N ASP A 287 -3.60 1.33 -16.65
CA ASP A 287 -4.59 0.65 -15.80
C ASP A 287 -4.27 -0.84 -15.53
N ASP A 288 -3.00 -1.18 -15.52
CA ASP A 288 -2.49 -2.53 -15.24
C ASP A 288 -2.06 -2.63 -13.76
N VAL A 289 -2.93 -3.23 -12.94
CA VAL A 289 -2.67 -3.39 -11.50
C VAL A 289 -1.42 -4.23 -11.25
N ARG A 290 -1.17 -5.25 -12.05
CA ARG A 290 0.01 -6.10 -11.92
C ARG A 290 1.29 -5.30 -12.13
N ALA A 291 1.35 -4.51 -13.19
CA ALA A 291 2.51 -3.67 -13.50
C ALA A 291 2.78 -2.66 -12.37
N VAL A 292 1.74 -2.01 -11.86
CA VAL A 292 1.85 -1.09 -10.70
C VAL A 292 2.35 -1.85 -9.48
N SER A 293 1.76 -3.00 -9.16
CA SER A 293 2.07 -3.80 -7.98
C SER A 293 3.52 -4.29 -7.98
N VAL A 294 4.00 -4.77 -9.11
CA VAL A 294 5.40 -5.23 -9.28
C VAL A 294 6.36 -4.07 -9.04
N LYS A 295 6.04 -2.88 -9.52
CA LYS A 295 6.89 -1.70 -9.32
C LYS A 295 6.89 -1.21 -7.87
N VAL A 296 5.76 -1.27 -7.18
CA VAL A 296 5.63 -0.87 -5.77
C VAL A 296 6.31 -1.88 -4.84
N ASN A 297 6.07 -3.16 -5.05
CA ASN A 297 6.41 -4.23 -4.09
C ASN A 297 7.62 -5.08 -4.50
N GLY A 298 8.13 -4.91 -5.71
CA GLY A 298 9.20 -5.75 -6.25
C GLY A 298 8.75 -7.15 -6.68
N GLY A 299 7.44 -7.44 -6.63
CA GLY A 299 6.88 -8.74 -6.96
C GLY A 299 5.35 -8.74 -6.96
N THR A 300 4.76 -9.92 -6.85
CA THR A 300 3.31 -10.14 -6.92
C THR A 300 2.65 -10.39 -5.56
N ASN A 301 3.33 -10.09 -4.47
CA ASN A 301 2.77 -10.23 -3.12
C ASN A 301 1.51 -9.36 -2.96
N GLY A 302 0.41 -10.02 -2.56
CA GLY A 302 -0.87 -9.36 -2.38
C GLY A 302 -1.52 -8.90 -3.69
N LEU A 303 -1.08 -9.36 -4.86
CA LEU A 303 -1.63 -8.94 -6.16
C LEU A 303 -3.15 -9.10 -6.25
N PRO A 304 -3.76 -10.22 -5.85
CA PRO A 304 -5.21 -10.35 -5.90
C PRO A 304 -5.94 -9.34 -4.98
N GLU A 305 -5.38 -9.02 -3.82
CA GLU A 305 -5.92 -7.99 -2.93
C GLU A 305 -5.77 -6.60 -3.56
N ARG A 306 -4.64 -6.31 -4.17
CA ARG A 306 -4.40 -5.05 -4.90
C ARG A 306 -5.35 -4.87 -6.08
N GLU A 307 -5.62 -5.94 -6.82
CA GLU A 307 -6.63 -5.96 -7.89
C GLU A 307 -8.02 -5.66 -7.34
N TYR A 308 -8.40 -6.33 -6.25
CA TYR A 308 -9.67 -6.12 -5.59
C TYR A 308 -9.81 -4.71 -5.03
N TYR A 309 -8.81 -4.19 -4.35
CA TYR A 309 -8.83 -2.82 -3.82
C TYR A 309 -8.87 -1.77 -4.93
N THR A 310 -8.17 -1.99 -6.02
CA THR A 310 -8.27 -1.10 -7.19
C THR A 310 -9.70 -1.07 -7.72
N LYS A 311 -10.35 -2.24 -7.83
CA LYS A 311 -11.75 -2.34 -8.25
C LYS A 311 -12.68 -1.58 -7.32
N ILE A 312 -12.57 -1.75 -6.01
CA ILE A 312 -13.47 -1.08 -5.07
C ILE A 312 -13.19 0.42 -4.94
N PHE A 313 -11.96 0.87 -5.13
CA PHE A 313 -11.66 2.30 -5.25
C PHE A 313 -12.26 2.91 -6.53
N LYS A 314 -12.24 2.20 -7.65
CA LYS A 314 -12.94 2.63 -8.87
C LYS A 314 -14.43 2.84 -8.61
N GLU A 315 -15.08 1.92 -7.92
CA GLU A 315 -16.49 2.04 -7.54
C GLU A 315 -16.73 3.20 -6.56
N ALA A 316 -15.93 3.29 -5.50
CA ALA A 316 -16.05 4.35 -4.49
C ALA A 316 -15.83 5.75 -5.05
N MET A 317 -14.90 5.90 -5.99
CA MET A 317 -14.58 7.16 -6.65
C MET A 317 -15.43 7.45 -7.88
N ARG A 318 -16.38 6.57 -8.20
CA ARG A 318 -17.30 6.71 -9.34
C ARG A 318 -16.56 6.88 -10.67
N TYR A 319 -15.59 6.01 -10.89
CA TYR A 319 -14.72 6.03 -12.07
C TYR A 319 -15.49 6.01 -13.39
N ASN A 320 -16.59 5.22 -13.47
CA ASN A 320 -17.40 5.14 -14.67
C ASN A 320 -18.12 6.44 -15.03
N ASN A 321 -18.29 7.35 -14.07
CA ASN A 321 -18.92 8.64 -14.26
C ASN A 321 -17.91 9.74 -14.66
N CYS A 322 -16.63 9.41 -14.73
CA CYS A 322 -15.60 10.37 -15.13
C CYS A 322 -15.60 10.58 -16.63
N LYS A 323 -15.67 11.84 -17.07
CA LYS A 323 -15.66 12.21 -18.51
C LYS A 323 -14.30 12.01 -19.15
N SER A 324 -13.22 12.19 -18.37
CA SER A 324 -11.85 11.89 -18.77
C SER A 324 -11.20 11.03 -17.70
N LYS A 325 -10.70 9.88 -18.06
CA LYS A 325 -10.12 8.88 -17.17
C LYS A 325 -8.59 8.97 -17.24
#